data_2fcc0b674f3f00319a4877d311fe4cd8
#
_entry.id   2fcc0b674f3f00319a4877d311fe4cd8
#
_cell.length_a   1.000
_cell.length_b   1.000
_cell.length_c   1.000
_cell.angle_alpha   90.00
_cell.angle_beta   90.00
_cell.angle_gamma   90.00
#
_symmetry.space_group_name_H-M   'P 1'
#
loop_
_entity.id
_entity.type
_entity.pdbx_description
1 polymer ?
#
loop_
_entity_poly.entity_id
_entity_poly.type
_entity_poly.pdbx_seq_one_letter_code
_entity_poly.pdbx_strand_id
1 'polypeptide(L)'
;LEFRRVLFRSIVVVVLVVLFISGSCSAYNRMVTAEESVNTTWADVEAQYQRRSDLIPNLVNTVKGYAAHEQATFTEVVEARAQAMSFKLDAADLTPEKLAEFQQAQQKVGSALGRLIAVAEQYPDLKANQNFLELQAQLEGTENRIAVARTRFNDATRQYNVTIRRFPANLIAGMFGFDQKAYFAAEEGAQTVPEVKF
;
A
#
# COMPACT_ATOMS: atom_id res chain seq x y z
N LEU A 1 -38.92 -24.75 46.63
CA LEU A 1 -38.41 -25.33 45.38
C LEU A 1 -38.32 -24.27 44.25
N GLU A 2 -39.27 -23.37 44.14
CA GLU A 2 -39.36 -22.30 43.14
C GLU A 2 -38.17 -21.28 43.25
N PHE A 3 -37.86 -20.83 44.45
CA PHE A 3 -36.78 -19.86 44.69
C PHE A 3 -35.40 -20.33 44.22
N ARG A 4 -35.09 -21.61 44.42
CA ARG A 4 -33.83 -22.22 43.94
C ARG A 4 -33.75 -22.28 42.42
N ARG A 5 -34.91 -22.52 41.73
CA ARG A 5 -34.97 -22.53 40.25
C ARG A 5 -34.78 -21.13 39.66
N VAL A 6 -35.39 -20.12 40.28
CA VAL A 6 -35.21 -18.70 39.86
C VAL A 6 -33.77 -18.28 40.06
N LEU A 7 -33.17 -18.57 41.21
CA LEU A 7 -31.76 -18.23 41.49
C LEU A 7 -30.79 -18.89 40.49
N PHE A 8 -31.01 -20.18 40.20
CA PHE A 8 -30.23 -20.93 39.24
C PHE A 8 -30.32 -20.32 37.82
N ARG A 9 -31.53 -19.97 37.37
CA ARG A 9 -31.76 -19.30 36.07
C ARG A 9 -31.08 -17.95 36.00
N SER A 10 -31.15 -17.15 37.04
CA SER A 10 -30.47 -15.86 37.11
C SER A 10 -28.95 -15.97 37.04
N ILE A 11 -28.38 -16.96 37.76
CA ILE A 11 -26.92 -17.23 37.69
C ILE A 11 -26.49 -17.62 36.28
N VAL A 12 -27.26 -18.51 35.64
CA VAL A 12 -26.96 -18.95 34.25
C VAL A 12 -27.02 -17.76 33.29
N VAL A 13 -28.01 -16.89 33.39
CA VAL A 13 -28.13 -15.69 32.56
C VAL A 13 -26.92 -14.75 32.80
N VAL A 14 -26.54 -14.48 34.04
CA VAL A 14 -25.41 -13.66 34.38
C VAL A 14 -24.10 -14.24 33.78
N VAL A 15 -23.89 -15.55 33.92
CA VAL A 15 -22.71 -16.22 33.34
C VAL A 15 -22.69 -16.07 31.82
N LEU A 16 -23.80 -16.26 31.13
CA LEU A 16 -23.90 -16.11 29.68
C LEU A 16 -23.59 -14.65 29.24
N VAL A 17 -24.13 -13.66 29.98
CA VAL A 17 -23.84 -12.24 29.71
C VAL A 17 -22.34 -11.92 29.89
N VAL A 18 -21.73 -12.41 30.97
CA VAL A 18 -20.29 -12.21 31.20
C VAL A 18 -19.44 -12.85 30.10
N LEU A 19 -19.77 -14.07 29.67
CA LEU A 19 -19.09 -14.75 28.57
C LEU A 19 -19.27 -14.00 27.25
N PHE A 20 -20.45 -13.47 26.98
CA PHE A 20 -20.73 -12.67 25.78
C PHE A 20 -19.91 -11.36 25.78
N ILE A 21 -19.90 -10.63 26.90
CA ILE A 21 -19.11 -9.38 27.04
C ILE A 21 -17.61 -9.67 26.87
N SER A 22 -17.09 -10.70 27.54
CA SER A 22 -15.69 -11.08 27.44
C SER A 22 -15.28 -11.46 26.01
N GLY A 23 -16.13 -12.25 25.32
CA GLY A 23 -15.95 -12.60 23.91
C GLY A 23 -15.96 -11.38 22.98
N SER A 24 -16.88 -10.44 23.25
CA SER A 24 -16.99 -9.19 22.47
C SER A 24 -15.77 -8.30 22.63
N CYS A 25 -15.27 -8.11 23.85
CA CYS A 25 -14.04 -7.36 24.11
C CYS A 25 -12.82 -7.98 23.42
N SER A 26 -12.71 -9.31 23.46
CA SER A 26 -11.62 -10.02 22.77
C SER A 26 -11.71 -9.86 21.25
N ALA A 27 -12.89 -9.94 20.67
CA ALA A 27 -13.10 -9.73 19.23
C ALA A 27 -12.76 -8.29 18.81
N TYR A 28 -13.21 -7.30 19.56
CA TYR A 28 -12.88 -5.89 19.34
C TYR A 28 -11.37 -5.65 19.34
N ASN A 29 -10.67 -6.12 20.37
CA ASN A 29 -9.21 -5.96 20.48
C ASN A 29 -8.47 -6.61 19.31
N ARG A 30 -8.94 -7.76 18.82
CA ARG A 30 -8.36 -8.40 17.61
C ARG A 30 -8.56 -7.56 16.36
N MET A 31 -9.71 -6.90 16.20
CA MET A 31 -10.00 -6.02 15.07
C MET A 31 -9.09 -4.79 15.10
N VAL A 32 -8.95 -4.16 16.26
CA VAL A 32 -8.05 -3.01 16.46
C VAL A 32 -6.59 -3.41 16.14
N THR A 33 -6.13 -4.57 16.62
CA THR A 33 -4.77 -5.04 16.32
C THR A 33 -4.58 -5.30 14.82
N ALA A 34 -5.58 -5.89 14.16
CA ALA A 34 -5.51 -6.15 12.73
C ALA A 34 -5.54 -4.84 11.92
N GLU A 35 -6.35 -3.86 12.33
CA GLU A 35 -6.39 -2.54 11.72
C GLU A 35 -5.05 -1.80 11.86
N GLU A 36 -4.43 -1.83 13.04
CA GLU A 36 -3.13 -1.23 13.28
C GLU A 36 -2.03 -1.88 12.43
N SER A 37 -2.13 -3.18 12.17
CA SER A 37 -1.24 -3.86 11.23
C SER A 37 -1.39 -3.33 9.80
N VAL A 38 -2.62 -3.00 9.35
CA VAL A 38 -2.84 -2.37 8.04
C VAL A 38 -2.24 -0.98 8.02
N ASN A 39 -2.44 -0.17 9.05
CA ASN A 39 -1.89 1.18 9.16
C ASN A 39 -0.35 1.17 9.10
N THR A 40 0.27 0.25 9.84
CA THR A 40 1.74 0.09 9.85
C THR A 40 2.27 -0.30 8.47
N THR A 41 1.63 -1.27 7.80
CA THR A 41 2.07 -1.69 6.46
C THR A 41 1.78 -0.64 5.39
N TRP A 42 0.75 0.19 5.56
CA TRP A 42 0.50 1.35 4.71
C TRP A 42 1.63 2.39 4.84
N ALA A 43 2.03 2.72 6.07
CA ALA A 43 3.17 3.62 6.31
C ALA A 43 4.47 3.11 5.65
N ASP A 44 4.72 1.80 5.65
CA ASP A 44 5.84 1.20 4.93
C ASP A 44 5.73 1.43 3.41
N VAL A 45 4.53 1.30 2.83
CA VAL A 45 4.29 1.58 1.41
C VAL A 45 4.58 3.05 1.10
N GLU A 46 4.04 3.98 1.87
CA GLU A 46 4.29 5.42 1.69
C GLU A 46 5.79 5.76 1.78
N ALA A 47 6.49 5.20 2.76
CA ALA A 47 7.93 5.41 2.93
C ALA A 47 8.74 4.98 1.70
N GLN A 48 8.38 3.85 1.04
CA GLN A 48 9.07 3.41 -0.17
C GLN A 48 8.76 4.31 -1.38
N TYR A 49 7.52 4.76 -1.54
CA TYR A 49 7.16 5.72 -2.59
C TYR A 49 7.81 7.09 -2.35
N GLN A 50 7.91 7.55 -1.11
CA GLN A 50 8.64 8.76 -0.75
C GLN A 50 10.11 8.62 -1.13
N ARG A 51 10.76 7.51 -0.77
CA ARG A 51 12.16 7.24 -1.14
C ARG A 51 12.37 7.28 -2.65
N ARG A 52 11.47 6.68 -3.44
CA ARG A 52 11.52 6.78 -4.91
C ARG A 52 11.46 8.23 -5.37
N SER A 53 10.53 9.00 -4.82
CA SER A 53 10.33 10.41 -5.14
C SER A 53 11.55 11.28 -4.82
N ASP A 54 12.28 10.95 -3.75
CA ASP A 54 13.48 11.69 -3.31
C ASP A 54 14.70 11.42 -4.20
N LEU A 55 14.74 10.28 -4.89
CA LEU A 55 15.79 9.96 -5.85
C LEU A 55 15.63 10.72 -7.19
N ILE A 56 14.41 11.11 -7.56
CA ILE A 56 14.07 11.70 -8.86
C ILE A 56 14.86 12.98 -9.16
N PRO A 57 14.95 13.99 -8.26
CA PRO A 57 15.68 15.22 -8.55
C PRO A 57 17.16 14.97 -8.87
N ASN A 58 17.80 14.05 -8.16
CA ASN A 58 19.20 13.72 -8.38
C ASN A 58 19.39 13.02 -9.74
N LEU A 59 18.49 12.11 -10.10
CA LEU A 59 18.53 11.44 -11.39
C LEU A 59 18.32 12.43 -12.53
N VAL A 60 17.31 13.30 -12.46
CA VAL A 60 17.03 14.35 -13.46
C VAL A 60 18.23 15.27 -13.63
N ASN A 61 18.84 15.74 -12.54
CA ASN A 61 20.01 16.62 -12.59
C ASN A 61 21.22 15.93 -13.23
N THR A 62 21.43 14.64 -12.92
CA THR A 62 22.53 13.87 -13.51
C THR A 62 22.32 13.69 -15.01
N VAL A 63 21.12 13.30 -15.46
CA VAL A 63 20.80 13.11 -16.88
C VAL A 63 20.87 14.45 -17.63
N LYS A 64 20.35 15.55 -17.05
CA LYS A 64 20.36 16.88 -17.65
C LYS A 64 21.74 17.40 -17.95
N GLY A 65 22.75 16.99 -17.17
CA GLY A 65 24.16 17.37 -17.42
C GLY A 65 24.71 16.82 -18.74
N TYR A 66 24.12 15.74 -19.28
CA TYR A 66 24.56 15.08 -20.51
C TYR A 66 23.56 15.23 -21.67
N ALA A 67 22.28 15.33 -21.38
CA ALA A 67 21.17 15.31 -22.34
C ALA A 67 20.33 16.61 -22.24
N ALA A 68 20.95 17.78 -22.24
CA ALA A 68 20.27 19.06 -21.97
C ALA A 68 19.10 19.38 -22.93
N HIS A 69 19.04 18.74 -24.10
CA HIS A 69 17.99 18.97 -25.11
C HIS A 69 16.70 18.20 -24.82
N GLU A 70 16.68 17.26 -23.87
CA GLU A 70 15.54 16.38 -23.55
C GLU A 70 14.54 17.05 -22.56
N GLN A 71 14.21 18.33 -22.80
CA GLN A 71 13.38 19.14 -21.88
C GLN A 71 12.00 18.54 -21.64
N ALA A 72 11.38 17.94 -22.66
CA ALA A 72 10.05 17.32 -22.54
C ALA A 72 10.05 16.16 -21.54
N THR A 73 11.07 15.29 -21.61
CA THR A 73 11.21 14.14 -20.69
C THR A 73 11.45 14.61 -19.25
N PHE A 74 12.27 15.64 -19.03
CA PHE A 74 12.48 16.20 -17.70
C PHE A 74 11.20 16.79 -17.11
N THR A 75 10.47 17.57 -17.92
CA THR A 75 9.20 18.17 -17.50
C THR A 75 8.20 17.08 -17.09
N GLU A 76 8.05 16.05 -17.91
CA GLU A 76 7.15 14.94 -17.63
C GLU A 76 7.48 14.23 -16.30
N VAL A 77 8.75 13.95 -16.03
CA VAL A 77 9.17 13.32 -14.77
C VAL A 77 8.87 14.21 -13.57
N VAL A 78 9.14 15.51 -13.67
CA VAL A 78 8.89 16.48 -12.59
C VAL A 78 7.40 16.64 -12.33
N GLU A 79 6.58 16.73 -13.38
CA GLU A 79 5.11 16.83 -13.26
C GLU A 79 4.50 15.55 -12.68
N ALA A 80 4.92 14.38 -13.17
CA ALA A 80 4.44 13.10 -12.62
C ALA A 80 4.79 12.96 -11.14
N ARG A 81 6.02 13.33 -10.75
CA ARG A 81 6.44 13.38 -9.35
C ARG A 81 5.57 14.33 -8.53
N ALA A 82 5.35 15.55 -9.00
CA ALA A 82 4.54 16.54 -8.28
C ALA A 82 3.10 16.04 -8.10
N GLN A 83 2.50 15.45 -9.13
CA GLN A 83 1.18 14.85 -9.06
C GLN A 83 1.14 13.70 -8.03
N ALA A 84 2.09 12.79 -8.06
CA ALA A 84 2.14 11.66 -7.13
C ALA A 84 2.32 12.11 -5.67
N MET A 85 3.12 13.15 -5.42
CA MET A 85 3.33 13.70 -4.07
C MET A 85 2.13 14.54 -3.56
N SER A 86 1.23 14.98 -4.43
CA SER A 86 0.02 15.70 -4.00
C SER A 86 -1.02 14.79 -3.36
N PHE A 87 -0.96 13.49 -3.63
CA PHE A 87 -1.82 12.50 -2.99
C PHE A 87 -1.36 12.24 -1.55
N LYS A 88 -2.20 12.71 -0.60
CA LYS A 88 -2.08 12.32 0.81
C LYS A 88 -3.24 11.39 1.12
N LEU A 89 -2.93 10.12 1.31
CA LEU A 89 -3.89 9.10 1.70
C LEU A 89 -3.66 8.74 3.16
N ASP A 90 -4.70 8.93 3.97
CA ASP A 90 -4.70 8.40 5.34
C ASP A 90 -5.09 6.92 5.30
N ALA A 91 -4.46 6.10 6.13
CA ALA A 91 -4.79 4.69 6.28
C ALA A 91 -6.26 4.44 6.67
N ALA A 92 -6.91 5.43 7.31
CA ALA A 92 -8.34 5.39 7.62
C ALA A 92 -9.23 5.53 6.37
N ASP A 93 -8.72 6.19 5.34
CA ASP A 93 -9.48 6.61 4.14
C ASP A 93 -9.19 5.75 2.88
N LEU A 94 -8.64 4.56 3.05
CA LEU A 94 -8.24 3.66 1.95
C LEU A 94 -9.47 3.03 1.25
N THR A 95 -10.22 3.86 0.50
CA THR A 95 -11.29 3.35 -0.38
C THR A 95 -10.70 2.77 -1.68
N PRO A 96 -11.43 1.88 -2.38
CA PRO A 96 -10.99 1.35 -3.67
C PRO A 96 -10.66 2.44 -4.69
N GLU A 97 -11.46 3.50 -4.75
CA GLU A 97 -11.31 4.62 -5.68
C GLU A 97 -10.03 5.42 -5.38
N LYS A 98 -9.84 5.83 -4.12
CA LYS A 98 -8.65 6.59 -3.70
C LYS A 98 -7.36 5.79 -3.89
N LEU A 99 -7.39 4.48 -3.59
CA LEU A 99 -6.25 3.60 -3.79
C LEU A 99 -5.92 3.42 -5.28
N ALA A 100 -6.95 3.32 -6.14
CA ALA A 100 -6.77 3.25 -7.59
C ALA A 100 -6.17 4.55 -8.16
N GLU A 101 -6.65 5.72 -7.72
CA GLU A 101 -6.08 7.03 -8.11
C GLU A 101 -4.62 7.16 -7.68
N PHE A 102 -4.32 6.79 -6.45
CA PHE A 102 -2.94 6.75 -5.96
C PHE A 102 -2.06 5.83 -6.82
N GLN A 103 -2.53 4.61 -7.08
CA GLN A 103 -1.81 3.64 -7.92
C GLN A 103 -1.57 4.19 -9.32
N GLN A 104 -2.55 4.84 -9.94
CA GLN A 104 -2.42 5.45 -11.24
C GLN A 104 -1.37 6.58 -11.25
N ALA A 105 -1.37 7.45 -10.24
CA ALA A 105 -0.37 8.51 -10.11
C ALA A 105 1.05 7.93 -9.98
N GLN A 106 1.21 6.86 -9.20
CA GLN A 106 2.50 6.19 -9.02
C GLN A 106 2.96 5.45 -10.29
N GLN A 107 2.05 4.90 -11.09
CA GLN A 107 2.35 4.31 -12.39
C GLN A 107 2.86 5.36 -13.40
N LYS A 108 2.28 6.57 -13.40
CA LYS A 108 2.78 7.68 -14.24
C LYS A 108 4.23 8.02 -13.92
N VAL A 109 4.59 8.05 -12.63
CA VAL A 109 6.00 8.26 -12.22
C VAL A 109 6.89 7.14 -12.76
N GLY A 110 6.50 5.88 -12.63
CA GLY A 110 7.25 4.74 -13.15
C GLY A 110 7.45 4.82 -14.67
N SER A 111 6.40 5.16 -15.41
CA SER A 111 6.46 5.34 -16.88
C SER A 111 7.36 6.49 -17.29
N ALA A 112 7.31 7.63 -16.60
CA ALA A 112 8.16 8.77 -16.88
C ALA A 112 9.64 8.47 -16.58
N LEU A 113 9.92 7.78 -15.47
CA LEU A 113 11.26 7.29 -15.14
C LEU A 113 11.81 6.31 -16.18
N GLY A 114 10.96 5.37 -16.65
CA GLY A 114 11.34 4.46 -17.72
C GLY A 114 11.77 5.19 -19.01
N ARG A 115 11.04 6.25 -19.39
CA ARG A 115 11.44 7.10 -20.53
C ARG A 115 12.73 7.86 -20.28
N LEU A 116 12.94 8.38 -19.08
CA LEU A 116 14.18 9.06 -18.73
C LEU A 116 15.39 8.12 -18.80
N ILE A 117 15.25 6.88 -18.34
CA ILE A 117 16.29 5.85 -18.45
C ILE A 117 16.55 5.50 -19.92
N ALA A 118 15.48 5.36 -20.73
CA ALA A 118 15.61 5.09 -22.17
C ALA A 118 16.36 6.21 -22.93
N VAL A 119 16.17 7.48 -22.53
CA VAL A 119 16.97 8.61 -23.05
C VAL A 119 18.43 8.43 -22.67
N ALA A 120 18.74 8.08 -21.43
CA ALA A 120 20.11 7.90 -20.96
C ALA A 120 20.88 6.82 -21.76
N GLU A 121 20.18 5.79 -22.28
CA GLU A 121 20.78 4.77 -23.13
C GLU A 121 21.35 5.32 -24.44
N GLN A 122 20.89 6.48 -24.90
CA GLN A 122 21.36 7.14 -26.13
C GLN A 122 22.63 7.99 -25.90
N TYR A 123 23.07 8.17 -24.66
CA TYR A 123 24.24 8.97 -24.27
C TYR A 123 25.30 8.08 -23.60
N PRO A 124 26.29 7.57 -24.34
CA PRO A 124 27.30 6.63 -23.83
C PRO A 124 28.08 7.14 -22.60
N ASP A 125 28.40 8.43 -22.57
CA ASP A 125 29.13 9.05 -21.46
C ASP A 125 28.27 9.08 -20.16
N LEU A 126 26.98 9.32 -20.30
CA LEU A 126 26.03 9.24 -19.18
C LEU A 126 25.89 7.80 -18.71
N LYS A 127 25.73 6.86 -19.62
CA LYS A 127 25.61 5.42 -19.31
C LYS A 127 26.83 4.90 -18.54
N ALA A 128 28.02 5.44 -18.78
CA ALA A 128 29.26 5.11 -18.08
C ALA A 128 29.46 5.92 -16.77
N ASN A 129 28.58 6.89 -16.48
CA ASN A 129 28.72 7.74 -15.31
C ASN A 129 28.38 6.99 -14.03
N GLN A 130 29.30 6.96 -13.05
CA GLN A 130 29.17 6.22 -11.82
C GLN A 130 27.94 6.66 -10.99
N ASN A 131 27.70 7.98 -10.89
CA ASN A 131 26.55 8.49 -10.15
C ASN A 131 25.23 8.07 -10.79
N PHE A 132 25.15 8.03 -12.12
CA PHE A 132 23.96 7.55 -12.84
C PHE A 132 23.70 6.07 -12.54
N LEU A 133 24.73 5.23 -12.62
CA LEU A 133 24.62 3.79 -12.33
C LEU A 133 24.19 3.53 -10.88
N GLU A 134 24.71 4.28 -9.92
CA GLU A 134 24.32 4.19 -8.51
C GLU A 134 22.86 4.59 -8.28
N LEU A 135 22.41 5.69 -8.91
CA LEU A 135 21.02 6.14 -8.83
C LEU A 135 20.06 5.15 -9.48
N GLN A 136 20.43 4.56 -10.63
CA GLN A 136 19.66 3.50 -11.28
C GLN A 136 19.53 2.28 -10.37
N ALA A 137 20.62 1.80 -9.80
CA ALA A 137 20.60 0.67 -8.86
C ALA A 137 19.75 0.96 -7.60
N GLN A 138 19.79 2.20 -7.09
CA GLN A 138 18.94 2.60 -5.96
C GLN A 138 17.45 2.64 -6.35
N LEU A 139 17.11 3.09 -7.56
CA LEU A 139 15.74 3.06 -8.06
C LEU A 139 15.22 1.63 -8.21
N GLU A 140 15.97 0.74 -8.88
CA GLU A 140 15.62 -0.67 -9.03
C GLU A 140 15.42 -1.35 -7.66
N GLY A 141 16.33 -1.09 -6.73
CA GLY A 141 16.19 -1.58 -5.36
C GLY A 141 14.97 -1.01 -4.63
N THR A 142 14.55 0.21 -4.95
CA THR A 142 13.36 0.84 -4.37
C THR A 142 12.08 0.26 -4.99
N GLU A 143 12.03 0.01 -6.31
CA GLU A 143 10.90 -0.67 -6.96
C GLU A 143 10.66 -2.07 -6.38
N ASN A 144 11.72 -2.84 -6.15
CA ASN A 144 11.61 -4.14 -5.47
C ASN A 144 11.04 -4.00 -4.05
N ARG A 145 11.45 -2.99 -3.29
CA ARG A 145 10.90 -2.72 -1.95
C ARG A 145 9.44 -2.28 -2.00
N ILE A 146 9.05 -1.47 -2.99
CA ILE A 146 7.64 -1.09 -3.22
C ILE A 146 6.80 -2.35 -3.46
N ALA A 147 7.24 -3.26 -4.33
CA ALA A 147 6.52 -4.50 -4.60
C ALA A 147 6.33 -5.35 -3.34
N VAL A 148 7.39 -5.49 -2.52
CA VAL A 148 7.32 -6.22 -1.24
C VAL A 148 6.39 -5.52 -0.25
N ALA A 149 6.46 -4.18 -0.12
CA ALA A 149 5.61 -3.41 0.78
C ALA A 149 4.12 -3.54 0.39
N ARG A 150 3.80 -3.47 -0.91
CA ARG A 150 2.44 -3.69 -1.44
C ARG A 150 1.91 -5.09 -1.10
N THR A 151 2.74 -6.11 -1.24
CA THR A 151 2.37 -7.49 -0.88
C THR A 151 2.06 -7.60 0.61
N ARG A 152 2.90 -7.04 1.49
CA ARG A 152 2.69 -7.02 2.94
C ARG A 152 1.41 -6.28 3.32
N PHE A 153 1.15 -5.14 2.68
CA PHE A 153 -0.08 -4.38 2.88
C PHE A 153 -1.31 -5.20 2.49
N ASN A 154 -1.30 -5.86 1.32
CA ASN A 154 -2.39 -6.71 0.88
C ASN A 154 -2.62 -7.89 1.84
N ASP A 155 -1.56 -8.48 2.38
CA ASP A 155 -1.67 -9.56 3.36
C ASP A 155 -2.28 -9.08 4.69
N ALA A 156 -1.85 -7.92 5.21
CA ALA A 156 -2.43 -7.32 6.40
C ALA A 156 -3.91 -6.95 6.19
N THR A 157 -4.23 -6.33 5.06
CA THR A 157 -5.61 -5.99 4.66
C THR A 157 -6.48 -7.24 4.56
N ARG A 158 -5.97 -8.33 3.99
CA ARG A 158 -6.68 -9.61 3.94
C ARG A 158 -6.97 -10.15 5.33
N GLN A 159 -6.00 -10.12 6.24
CA GLN A 159 -6.19 -10.58 7.62
C GLN A 159 -7.22 -9.73 8.36
N TYR A 160 -7.17 -8.41 8.21
CA TYR A 160 -8.14 -7.48 8.76
C TYR A 160 -9.55 -7.77 8.21
N ASN A 161 -9.72 -7.77 6.89
CA ASN A 161 -11.01 -8.01 6.25
C ASN A 161 -11.62 -9.36 6.63
N VAL A 162 -10.80 -10.41 6.78
CA VAL A 162 -11.24 -11.72 7.27
C VAL A 162 -11.67 -11.63 8.73
N THR A 163 -10.95 -10.90 9.57
CA THR A 163 -11.25 -10.76 11.01
C THR A 163 -12.61 -10.09 11.24
N ILE A 164 -12.90 -8.99 10.51
CA ILE A 164 -14.15 -8.25 10.66
C ILE A 164 -15.37 -8.99 10.05
N ARG A 165 -15.16 -9.91 9.11
CA ARG A 165 -16.24 -10.64 8.41
C ARG A 165 -16.61 -11.96 9.05
N ARG A 166 -15.78 -12.52 9.94
CA ARG A 166 -16.06 -13.80 10.60
C ARG A 166 -17.20 -13.66 11.62
N PHE A 167 -18.08 -14.67 11.66
CA PHE A 167 -19.10 -14.76 12.73
C PHE A 167 -18.42 -15.25 14.03
N PRO A 168 -18.79 -14.72 15.21
CA PRO A 168 -19.77 -13.64 15.48
C PRO A 168 -19.14 -12.21 15.41
N ALA A 169 -17.86 -12.08 15.09
CA ALA A 169 -17.11 -10.83 15.08
C ALA A 169 -17.71 -9.77 14.15
N ASN A 170 -18.33 -10.19 13.04
CA ASN A 170 -18.99 -9.28 12.08
C ASN A 170 -20.12 -8.44 12.70
N LEU A 171 -20.80 -8.93 13.74
CA LEU A 171 -21.83 -8.18 14.46
C LEU A 171 -21.18 -7.00 15.22
N ILE A 172 -20.04 -7.27 15.85
CA ILE A 172 -19.26 -6.27 16.60
C ILE A 172 -18.65 -5.27 15.64
N ALA A 173 -18.08 -5.74 14.51
CA ALA A 173 -17.53 -4.88 13.47
C ALA A 173 -18.54 -3.84 12.99
N GLY A 174 -19.76 -4.26 12.66
CA GLY A 174 -20.83 -3.34 12.25
C GLY A 174 -21.27 -2.34 13.32
N MET A 175 -21.21 -2.73 14.60
CA MET A 175 -21.56 -1.83 15.73
C MET A 175 -20.49 -0.75 15.96
N PHE A 176 -19.22 -1.04 15.70
CA PHE A 176 -18.10 -0.15 15.97
C PHE A 176 -17.49 0.49 14.72
N GLY A 177 -18.08 0.30 13.54
CA GLY A 177 -17.69 0.96 12.31
C GLY A 177 -16.40 0.41 11.69
N PHE A 178 -16.09 -0.87 11.87
CA PHE A 178 -14.98 -1.52 11.17
C PHE A 178 -15.40 -1.89 9.74
N ASP A 179 -15.00 -1.08 8.78
CA ASP A 179 -15.29 -1.28 7.36
C ASP A 179 -14.16 -2.02 6.63
N GLN A 180 -14.51 -2.67 5.52
CA GLN A 180 -13.54 -3.36 4.68
C GLN A 180 -12.59 -2.36 4.01
N LYS A 181 -11.28 -2.67 4.03
CA LYS A 181 -10.25 -1.89 3.35
C LYS A 181 -9.93 -2.49 1.99
N ALA A 182 -9.54 -1.63 1.06
CA ALA A 182 -9.21 -2.01 -0.31
C ALA A 182 -7.82 -2.67 -0.43
N TYR A 183 -7.62 -3.38 -1.53
CA TYR A 183 -6.35 -4.01 -1.90
C TYR A 183 -5.69 -3.26 -3.05
N PHE A 184 -4.37 -3.25 -3.11
CA PHE A 184 -3.68 -2.95 -4.35
C PHE A 184 -4.08 -3.96 -5.42
N ALA A 185 -4.54 -3.46 -6.57
CA ALA A 185 -4.77 -4.30 -7.73
C ALA A 185 -3.44 -4.81 -8.31
N ALA A 186 -3.48 -5.97 -8.97
CA ALA A 186 -2.37 -6.42 -9.79
C ALA A 186 -2.12 -5.38 -10.91
N GLU A 187 -0.87 -5.22 -11.31
CA GLU A 187 -0.54 -4.34 -12.43
C GLU A 187 -1.16 -4.87 -13.72
N GLU A 188 -1.71 -3.94 -14.53
CA GLU A 188 -2.22 -4.29 -15.85
C GLU A 188 -1.08 -4.89 -16.68
N GLY A 189 -1.26 -6.11 -17.16
CA GLY A 189 -0.23 -6.87 -17.87
C GLY A 189 0.43 -7.99 -17.07
N ALA A 190 0.31 -8.02 -15.74
CA ALA A 190 0.84 -9.14 -14.93
C ALA A 190 0.15 -10.49 -15.23
N GLN A 191 -1.00 -10.47 -15.91
CA GLN A 191 -1.75 -11.66 -16.33
C GLN A 191 -1.40 -12.15 -17.75
N THR A 192 -0.64 -11.38 -18.52
CA THR A 192 -0.20 -11.79 -19.85
C THR A 192 1.14 -12.50 -19.73
N VAL A 193 1.13 -13.81 -19.99
CA VAL A 193 2.37 -14.59 -20.11
C VAL A 193 3.13 -14.04 -21.33
N PRO A 194 4.41 -13.64 -21.19
CA PRO A 194 5.20 -13.22 -22.34
C PRO A 194 5.27 -14.37 -23.36
N GLU A 195 4.77 -14.16 -24.57
CA GLU A 195 4.91 -15.12 -25.66
C GLU A 195 6.38 -15.10 -26.11
N VAL A 196 7.14 -16.09 -25.67
CA VAL A 196 8.51 -16.28 -26.15
C VAL A 196 8.43 -16.89 -27.54
N LYS A 197 8.62 -16.08 -28.57
CA LYS A 197 8.84 -16.59 -29.96
C LYS A 197 10.32 -16.90 -30.12
N PHE A 198 10.63 -18.16 -30.33
CA PHE A 198 11.95 -18.65 -30.75
C PHE A 198 12.16 -18.45 -32.23
#